data_bec2dcb3141b649f7eca4b12a07d92be
#
_entry.id   bec2dcb3141b649f7eca4b12a07d92be
#
_cell.length_a   1.000
_cell.length_b   1.000
_cell.length_c   1.000
_cell.angle_alpha   90.00
_cell.angle_beta   90.00
_cell.angle_gamma   90.00
#
_symmetry.space_group_name_H-M   'P 1'
#
loop_
_entity.id
_entity.type
_entity.pdbx_description
1 polymer ?
#
loop_
_entity_poly.entity_id
_entity_poly.type
_entity_poly.pdbx_seq_one_letter_code
_entity_poly.pdbx_strand_id
1 'polypeptide(L)'
;RTALEKKPLRFVVIGSGWRSLFYWRIACAYPELFTMEAMLCRTEEKAGHMRKQYGVPAVTSEASCEAMKPDFVVVAVNKASIFPVTKQWAGKGFPVLCETPAALELDELKELWRMKMEEGAKIQVAEQYFLYPSFAAAAEVVRRGYLGEASMMTLSAVHDYHGASIIRRMLGTGLQNMTVYGKEYPFTLMETDSRDGAITDGRMSERTRRRITFEFEDGKTAFYDFSSVQYHSYIRSRHLNVQGITGELNDWTVRYVKEEVQPSGRRFLPMEQTMSVERNASGSGIIRVSLGEEQLYVNPFVHMGLKQVLPQDETAIAVLMMGMRRYIEEGLECYPLAEGLQDAYALILINEALKSPGRPVRSETQIWAGI
;
A
#
# COMPACT_ATOMS: atom_id res chain seq x y z
N ARG A 1 8.51 -18.74 -19.38
CA ARG A 1 9.41 -19.10 -18.25
C ARG A 1 8.83 -18.54 -16.97
N THR A 2 8.78 -19.34 -15.92
CA THR A 2 8.37 -18.88 -14.58
C THR A 2 9.37 -17.87 -14.02
N ALA A 3 8.97 -17.10 -13.01
CA ALA A 3 9.88 -16.13 -12.38
C ALA A 3 11.15 -16.80 -11.80
N LEU A 4 11.03 -18.05 -11.33
CA LEU A 4 12.16 -18.83 -10.79
C LEU A 4 13.15 -19.35 -11.85
N GLU A 5 12.76 -19.37 -13.11
CA GLU A 5 13.64 -19.76 -14.24
C GLU A 5 14.46 -18.58 -14.78
N LYS A 6 14.13 -17.36 -14.33
CA LYS A 6 14.84 -16.13 -14.71
C LYS A 6 15.93 -15.82 -13.67
N LYS A 7 16.93 -15.04 -14.08
CA LYS A 7 17.92 -14.52 -13.13
C LYS A 7 17.23 -13.61 -12.11
N PRO A 8 17.70 -13.58 -10.86
CA PRO A 8 17.18 -12.65 -9.86
C PRO A 8 17.23 -11.19 -10.37
N LEU A 9 16.21 -10.40 -10.01
CA LEU A 9 16.21 -8.96 -10.23
C LEU A 9 17.26 -8.31 -9.34
N ARG A 10 18.11 -7.49 -9.93
CA ARG A 10 19.17 -6.75 -9.24
C ARG A 10 18.69 -5.35 -8.97
N PHE A 11 18.82 -4.90 -7.73
CA PHE A 11 18.39 -3.55 -7.36
C PHE A 11 19.35 -2.91 -6.35
N VAL A 12 19.32 -1.59 -6.30
CA VAL A 12 19.95 -0.79 -5.26
C VAL A 12 18.88 -0.02 -4.50
N VAL A 13 19.11 0.22 -3.22
CA VAL A 13 18.23 1.03 -2.37
C VAL A 13 18.93 2.34 -2.04
N ILE A 14 18.30 3.45 -2.38
CA ILE A 14 18.74 4.78 -2.00
C ILE A 14 18.06 5.15 -0.68
N GLY A 15 18.84 5.22 0.37
CA GLY A 15 18.37 5.42 1.73
C GLY A 15 18.72 4.26 2.65
N SER A 16 18.78 4.53 3.94
CA SER A 16 19.22 3.57 4.97
C SER A 16 18.39 3.66 6.26
N GLY A 17 17.15 4.10 6.15
CA GLY A 17 16.21 4.15 7.26
C GLY A 17 15.51 2.80 7.52
N TRP A 18 14.57 2.82 8.43
CA TRP A 18 13.77 1.64 8.81
C TRP A 18 13.13 0.94 7.60
N ARG A 19 12.52 1.70 6.68
CA ARG A 19 11.86 1.13 5.49
C ARG A 19 12.84 0.45 4.52
N SER A 20 14.06 0.94 4.41
CA SER A 20 15.08 0.34 3.55
C SER A 20 15.40 -1.11 3.94
N LEU A 21 15.31 -1.45 5.21
CA LEU A 21 15.55 -2.81 5.72
C LEU A 21 14.47 -3.83 5.28
N PHE A 22 13.27 -3.40 4.92
CA PHE A 22 12.25 -4.29 4.36
C PHE A 22 12.73 -4.92 3.05
N TYR A 23 13.31 -4.11 2.18
CA TYR A 23 13.86 -4.57 0.90
C TYR A 23 15.04 -5.53 1.08
N TRP A 24 15.87 -5.30 2.09
CA TRP A 24 16.96 -6.21 2.45
C TRP A 24 16.43 -7.55 2.95
N ARG A 25 15.47 -7.55 3.87
CA ARG A 25 14.87 -8.78 4.37
C ARG A 25 14.19 -9.60 3.27
N ILE A 26 13.54 -8.94 2.33
CA ILE A 26 12.91 -9.59 1.17
C ILE A 26 13.97 -10.24 0.29
N ALA A 27 15.07 -9.56 -0.01
CA ALA A 27 16.16 -10.13 -0.80
C ALA A 27 16.82 -11.33 -0.10
N CYS A 28 16.98 -11.27 1.22
CA CYS A 28 17.48 -12.40 2.01
C CYS A 28 16.52 -13.59 2.03
N ALA A 29 15.22 -13.34 2.08
CA ALA A 29 14.19 -14.38 2.12
C ALA A 29 13.99 -15.05 0.76
N TYR A 30 14.12 -14.30 -0.32
CA TYR A 30 13.87 -14.77 -1.70
C TYR A 30 15.06 -14.47 -2.63
N PRO A 31 16.25 -15.06 -2.34
CA PRO A 31 17.45 -14.83 -3.15
C PRO A 31 17.31 -15.36 -4.58
N GLU A 32 16.38 -16.28 -4.83
CA GLU A 32 16.04 -16.76 -6.16
C GLU A 32 15.37 -15.68 -7.03
N LEU A 33 14.74 -14.68 -6.39
CA LEU A 33 13.97 -13.64 -7.07
C LEU A 33 14.68 -12.30 -7.09
N PHE A 34 15.45 -11.97 -6.03
CA PHE A 34 15.98 -10.63 -5.81
C PHE A 34 17.42 -10.65 -5.30
N THR A 35 18.21 -9.69 -5.79
CA THR A 35 19.55 -9.42 -5.28
C THR A 35 19.69 -7.93 -5.01
N MET A 36 19.90 -7.55 -3.73
CA MET A 36 20.28 -6.19 -3.40
C MET A 36 21.78 -6.02 -3.65
N GLU A 37 22.13 -5.21 -4.66
CA GLU A 37 23.52 -4.91 -5.01
C GLU A 37 24.17 -3.93 -4.01
N ALA A 38 23.41 -2.93 -3.56
CA ALA A 38 23.87 -1.94 -2.60
C ALA A 38 22.71 -1.24 -1.89
N MET A 39 23.02 -0.73 -0.70
CA MET A 39 22.21 0.27 0.02
C MET A 39 23.06 1.53 0.16
N LEU A 40 22.58 2.63 -0.44
CA LEU A 40 23.28 3.92 -0.36
C LEU A 40 22.99 4.61 0.96
N CYS A 41 24.04 4.80 1.76
CA CYS A 41 24.01 5.53 3.02
C CYS A 41 24.67 6.91 2.86
N ARG A 42 24.26 7.88 3.67
CA ARG A 42 24.81 9.24 3.63
C ARG A 42 26.23 9.32 4.18
N THR A 43 26.56 8.47 5.17
CA THR A 43 27.85 8.52 5.88
C THR A 43 28.44 7.13 5.98
N GLU A 44 29.79 7.06 6.05
CA GLU A 44 30.49 5.80 6.27
C GLU A 44 30.18 5.19 7.65
N GLU A 45 29.93 6.02 8.66
CA GLU A 45 29.48 5.56 9.96
C GLU A 45 28.17 4.76 9.84
N LYS A 46 27.17 5.30 9.14
CA LYS A 46 25.90 4.62 8.90
C LYS A 46 26.07 3.36 8.07
N ALA A 47 26.87 3.42 7.00
CA ALA A 47 27.16 2.26 6.16
C ALA A 47 27.85 1.15 6.94
N GLY A 48 28.84 1.49 7.77
CA GLY A 48 29.52 0.55 8.66
C GLY A 48 28.58 -0.10 9.67
N HIS A 49 27.66 0.67 10.24
CA HIS A 49 26.61 0.15 11.12
C HIS A 49 25.71 -0.85 10.41
N MET A 50 25.23 -0.52 9.21
CA MET A 50 24.35 -1.38 8.43
C MET A 50 25.03 -2.69 8.02
N ARG A 51 26.31 -2.63 7.61
CA ARG A 51 27.10 -3.82 7.30
C ARG A 51 27.28 -4.72 8.53
N LYS A 52 27.67 -4.12 9.65
CA LYS A 52 27.96 -4.87 10.89
C LYS A 52 26.70 -5.47 11.52
N GLN A 53 25.62 -4.69 11.59
CA GLN A 53 24.40 -5.10 12.29
C GLN A 53 23.54 -6.05 11.47
N TYR A 54 23.46 -5.86 10.15
CA TYR A 54 22.48 -6.55 9.30
C TYR A 54 23.11 -7.32 8.13
N GLY A 55 24.41 -7.16 7.88
CA GLY A 55 25.07 -7.76 6.72
C GLY A 55 24.69 -7.13 5.39
N VAL A 56 24.11 -5.92 5.42
CA VAL A 56 23.68 -5.18 4.22
C VAL A 56 24.89 -4.77 3.39
N PRO A 57 24.88 -4.87 2.06
CA PRO A 57 25.92 -4.34 1.18
C PRO A 57 25.84 -2.82 1.09
N ALA A 58 26.13 -2.13 2.20
CA ALA A 58 26.04 -0.69 2.31
C ALA A 58 27.24 0.02 1.70
N VAL A 59 26.98 1.08 0.96
CA VAL A 59 27.97 1.94 0.30
C VAL A 59 27.64 3.41 0.54
N THR A 60 28.60 4.30 0.29
CA THR A 60 28.40 5.75 0.41
C THR A 60 28.58 6.49 -0.92
N SER A 61 28.91 5.78 -1.99
CA SER A 61 29.15 6.35 -3.31
C SER A 61 27.94 6.12 -4.23
N GLU A 62 27.31 7.20 -4.63
CA GLU A 62 26.24 7.20 -5.66
C GLU A 62 26.75 6.67 -6.99
N ALA A 63 27.97 7.08 -7.39
CA ALA A 63 28.60 6.60 -8.61
C ALA A 63 28.83 5.08 -8.61
N SER A 64 29.11 4.49 -7.44
CA SER A 64 29.20 3.03 -7.30
C SER A 64 27.87 2.35 -7.59
N CYS A 65 26.77 2.90 -7.09
CA CYS A 65 25.43 2.38 -7.36
C CYS A 65 25.08 2.44 -8.85
N GLU A 66 25.40 3.53 -9.52
CA GLU A 66 25.20 3.69 -10.97
C GLU A 66 26.04 2.68 -11.78
N ALA A 67 27.30 2.50 -11.38
CA ALA A 67 28.22 1.57 -12.07
C ALA A 67 27.77 0.11 -12.00
N MET A 68 27.00 -0.27 -10.97
CA MET A 68 26.44 -1.62 -10.84
C MET A 68 25.38 -1.91 -11.88
N LYS A 69 24.83 -0.90 -12.55
CA LYS A 69 23.75 -1.02 -13.55
C LYS A 69 22.61 -1.91 -13.05
N PRO A 70 21.97 -1.56 -11.94
CA PRO A 70 20.86 -2.36 -11.41
C PRO A 70 19.69 -2.39 -12.38
N ASP A 71 18.85 -3.42 -12.27
CA ASP A 71 17.63 -3.53 -13.07
C ASP A 71 16.59 -2.47 -12.66
N PHE A 72 16.57 -2.09 -11.39
CA PHE A 72 15.79 -0.96 -10.88
C PHE A 72 16.41 -0.37 -9.60
N VAL A 73 15.95 0.82 -9.27
CA VAL A 73 16.37 1.59 -8.09
C VAL A 73 15.17 1.76 -7.16
N VAL A 74 15.34 1.44 -5.88
CA VAL A 74 14.36 1.74 -4.84
C VAL A 74 14.74 3.06 -4.18
N VAL A 75 13.80 4.00 -4.11
CA VAL A 75 13.98 5.27 -3.39
C VAL A 75 13.22 5.20 -2.08
N ALA A 76 13.95 5.06 -0.97
CA ALA A 76 13.42 4.91 0.39
C ALA A 76 14.09 5.91 1.33
N VAL A 77 13.84 7.18 1.10
CA VAL A 77 14.34 8.32 1.85
C VAL A 77 13.21 9.01 2.62
N ASN A 78 13.49 10.09 3.36
CA ASN A 78 12.42 10.85 4.00
C ASN A 78 11.45 11.44 2.96
N LYS A 79 10.21 11.71 3.38
CA LYS A 79 9.12 12.13 2.48
C LYS A 79 9.47 13.34 1.62
N ALA A 80 10.15 14.33 2.19
CA ALA A 80 10.54 15.54 1.46
C ALA A 80 11.59 15.29 0.37
N SER A 81 12.35 14.21 0.48
CA SER A 81 13.42 13.85 -0.45
C SER A 81 13.00 12.83 -1.51
N ILE A 82 11.83 12.21 -1.40
CA ILE A 82 11.39 11.18 -2.34
C ILE A 82 11.30 11.73 -3.76
N PHE A 83 10.62 12.85 -3.95
CA PHE A 83 10.48 13.44 -5.29
C PHE A 83 11.83 13.81 -5.94
N PRO A 84 12.71 14.62 -5.31
CA PRO A 84 13.94 15.02 -5.97
C PRO A 84 14.87 13.83 -6.24
N VAL A 85 14.93 12.85 -5.37
CA VAL A 85 15.75 11.64 -5.56
C VAL A 85 15.15 10.74 -6.66
N THR A 86 13.84 10.57 -6.69
CA THR A 86 13.15 9.83 -7.76
C THR A 86 13.39 10.49 -9.11
N LYS A 87 13.22 11.81 -9.20
CA LYS A 87 13.49 12.59 -10.41
C LYS A 87 14.93 12.40 -10.89
N GLN A 88 15.89 12.45 -9.99
CA GLN A 88 17.31 12.28 -10.30
C GLN A 88 17.60 10.91 -10.93
N TRP A 89 17.18 9.83 -10.28
CA TRP A 89 17.47 8.48 -10.74
C TRP A 89 16.68 8.09 -11.99
N ALA A 90 15.41 8.47 -12.07
CA ALA A 90 14.60 8.27 -13.27
C ALA A 90 15.15 9.07 -14.46
N GLY A 91 15.63 10.29 -14.21
CA GLY A 91 16.26 11.13 -15.24
C GLY A 91 17.58 10.55 -15.78
N LYS A 92 18.25 9.70 -15.02
CA LYS A 92 19.42 8.94 -15.49
C LYS A 92 19.05 7.69 -16.30
N GLY A 93 17.76 7.41 -16.47
CA GLY A 93 17.25 6.29 -17.25
C GLY A 93 17.04 5.00 -16.46
N PHE A 94 17.21 5.00 -15.14
CA PHE A 94 16.91 3.83 -14.32
C PHE A 94 15.41 3.71 -14.09
N PRO A 95 14.84 2.49 -14.16
CA PRO A 95 13.52 2.23 -13.59
C PRO A 95 13.55 2.46 -12.08
N VAL A 96 12.57 3.19 -11.55
CA VAL A 96 12.50 3.57 -10.14
C VAL A 96 11.23 3.04 -9.51
N LEU A 97 11.37 2.42 -8.34
CA LEU A 97 10.31 2.13 -7.40
C LEU A 97 10.49 3.06 -6.20
N CYS A 98 9.66 4.11 -6.10
CA CYS A 98 9.76 5.07 -5.01
C CYS A 98 8.75 4.79 -3.90
N GLU A 99 9.16 5.00 -2.65
CA GLU A 99 8.27 4.94 -1.49
C GLU A 99 7.22 6.04 -1.52
N THR A 100 6.16 5.84 -0.76
CA THR A 100 5.01 6.75 -0.65
C THR A 100 5.26 7.87 0.36
N PRO A 101 4.68 9.07 0.11
CA PRO A 101 4.05 9.51 -1.13
C PRO A 101 5.11 9.88 -2.19
N ALA A 102 4.77 9.75 -3.47
CA ALA A 102 5.71 10.05 -4.56
C ALA A 102 6.22 11.49 -4.54
N ALA A 103 5.37 12.42 -4.12
CA ALA A 103 5.69 13.83 -3.88
C ALA A 103 4.69 14.44 -2.89
N LEU A 104 5.02 15.62 -2.36
CA LEU A 104 4.18 16.35 -1.40
C LEU A 104 3.43 17.53 -2.03
N GLU A 105 3.88 18.01 -3.18
CA GLU A 105 3.33 19.16 -3.86
C GLU A 105 2.71 18.77 -5.20
N LEU A 106 1.61 19.44 -5.58
CA LEU A 106 0.89 19.10 -6.81
C LEU A 106 1.73 19.28 -8.06
N ASP A 107 2.56 20.31 -8.13
CA ASP A 107 3.44 20.54 -9.29
C ASP A 107 4.52 19.46 -9.42
N GLU A 108 4.98 18.92 -8.31
CA GLU A 108 5.91 17.78 -8.30
C GLU A 108 5.25 16.49 -8.82
N LEU A 109 3.99 16.25 -8.44
CA LEU A 109 3.19 15.11 -8.96
C LEU A 109 3.01 15.25 -10.49
N LYS A 110 2.69 16.44 -10.97
CA LYS A 110 2.58 16.73 -12.41
C LYS A 110 3.91 16.51 -13.14
N GLU A 111 5.01 16.89 -12.52
CA GLU A 111 6.34 16.68 -13.09
C GLU A 111 6.69 15.20 -13.26
N LEU A 112 6.38 14.35 -12.29
CA LEU A 112 6.57 12.90 -12.43
C LEU A 112 5.74 12.32 -13.57
N TRP A 113 4.52 12.80 -13.75
CA TRP A 113 3.68 12.41 -14.88
C TRP A 113 4.25 12.87 -16.22
N ARG A 114 4.70 14.12 -16.29
CA ARG A 114 5.36 14.68 -17.48
C ARG A 114 6.60 13.85 -17.86
N MET A 115 7.44 13.52 -16.90
CA MET A 115 8.64 12.69 -17.15
C MET A 115 8.27 11.32 -17.74
N LYS A 116 7.21 10.68 -17.24
CA LYS A 116 6.71 9.43 -17.81
C LYS A 116 6.27 9.61 -19.25
N MET A 117 5.44 10.62 -19.52
CA MET A 117 4.78 10.80 -20.82
C MET A 117 5.71 11.38 -21.90
N GLU A 118 6.57 12.32 -21.53
CA GLU A 118 7.42 13.06 -22.48
C GLU A 118 8.82 12.47 -22.59
N GLU A 119 9.38 11.95 -21.51
CA GLU A 119 10.75 11.45 -21.44
C GLU A 119 10.83 9.91 -21.42
N GLY A 120 9.68 9.23 -21.30
CA GLY A 120 9.65 7.78 -21.19
C GLY A 120 10.23 7.27 -19.87
N ALA A 121 10.26 8.11 -18.82
CA ALA A 121 10.75 7.73 -17.50
C ALA A 121 9.94 6.57 -16.94
N LYS A 122 10.61 5.59 -16.34
CA LYS A 122 9.99 4.40 -15.74
C LYS A 122 9.91 4.59 -14.24
N ILE A 123 8.76 5.06 -13.77
CA ILE A 123 8.51 5.37 -12.36
C ILE A 123 7.32 4.56 -11.87
N GLN A 124 7.50 3.84 -10.78
CA GLN A 124 6.43 3.16 -10.04
C GLN A 124 6.43 3.60 -8.58
N VAL A 125 5.27 3.64 -7.97
CA VAL A 125 5.09 4.01 -6.57
C VAL A 125 4.86 2.76 -5.73
N ALA A 126 5.56 2.64 -4.62
CA ALA A 126 5.49 1.48 -3.74
C ALA A 126 4.27 1.54 -2.80
N GLU A 127 3.07 1.71 -3.37
CA GLU A 127 1.83 1.57 -2.63
C GLU A 127 1.52 0.10 -2.44
N GLN A 128 1.73 -0.44 -1.23
CA GLN A 128 1.67 -1.87 -0.96
C GLN A 128 0.36 -2.33 -0.30
N TYR A 129 -0.41 -1.45 0.33
CA TYR A 129 -1.52 -1.88 1.19
C TYR A 129 -2.62 -2.67 0.47
N PHE A 130 -2.91 -2.35 -0.79
CA PHE A 130 -3.89 -3.12 -1.57
C PHE A 130 -3.44 -4.56 -1.84
N LEU A 131 -2.15 -4.85 -1.68
CA LEU A 131 -1.53 -6.17 -1.82
C LEU A 131 -1.39 -6.91 -0.49
N TYR A 132 -1.70 -6.29 0.63
CA TYR A 132 -1.78 -7.00 1.90
C TYR A 132 -2.78 -8.15 1.76
N PRO A 133 -2.42 -9.36 2.19
CA PRO A 133 -3.33 -10.51 2.11
C PRO A 133 -4.74 -10.22 2.61
N SER A 134 -4.88 -9.50 3.72
CA SER A 134 -6.17 -9.11 4.28
C SER A 134 -6.96 -8.16 3.38
N PHE A 135 -6.32 -7.12 2.84
CA PHE A 135 -6.99 -6.18 1.93
C PHE A 135 -7.23 -6.77 0.55
N ALA A 136 -6.31 -7.60 0.06
CA ALA A 136 -6.50 -8.34 -1.19
C ALA A 136 -7.69 -9.29 -1.11
N ALA A 137 -7.84 -10.02 0.00
CA ALA A 137 -9.01 -10.89 0.23
C ALA A 137 -10.31 -10.08 0.31
N ALA A 138 -10.31 -8.95 1.02
CA ALA A 138 -11.47 -8.05 1.09
C ALA A 138 -11.87 -7.51 -0.30
N ALA A 139 -10.90 -7.08 -1.10
CA ALA A 139 -11.13 -6.63 -2.46
C ALA A 139 -11.72 -7.75 -3.34
N GLU A 140 -11.29 -8.98 -3.13
CA GLU A 140 -11.79 -10.15 -3.85
C GLU A 140 -13.26 -10.47 -3.51
N VAL A 141 -13.67 -10.27 -2.25
CA VAL A 141 -15.10 -10.35 -1.86
C VAL A 141 -15.93 -9.35 -2.64
N VAL A 142 -15.47 -8.11 -2.74
CA VAL A 142 -16.14 -7.06 -3.51
C VAL A 142 -16.20 -7.43 -5.00
N ARG A 143 -15.08 -7.83 -5.57
CA ARG A 143 -14.96 -8.19 -6.99
C ARG A 143 -15.86 -9.36 -7.40
N ARG A 144 -16.02 -10.35 -6.54
CA ARG A 144 -16.86 -11.53 -6.78
C ARG A 144 -18.35 -11.26 -6.66
N GLY A 145 -18.73 -10.04 -6.26
CA GLY A 145 -20.14 -9.60 -6.28
C GLY A 145 -20.96 -10.01 -5.07
N TYR A 146 -20.34 -10.48 -3.97
CA TYR A 146 -21.07 -10.80 -2.73
C TYR A 146 -21.91 -9.65 -2.19
N LEU A 147 -21.40 -8.41 -2.36
CA LEU A 147 -22.06 -7.21 -1.85
C LEU A 147 -22.99 -6.56 -2.87
N GLY A 148 -23.04 -7.07 -4.12
CA GLY A 148 -23.56 -6.31 -5.23
C GLY A 148 -22.65 -5.12 -5.55
N GLU A 149 -23.19 -4.02 -6.02
CA GLU A 149 -22.43 -2.79 -6.24
C GLU A 149 -22.10 -2.13 -4.90
N ALA A 150 -20.81 -2.00 -4.60
CA ALA A 150 -20.34 -1.29 -3.41
C ALA A 150 -20.58 0.21 -3.56
N SER A 151 -21.23 0.83 -2.57
CA SER A 151 -21.60 2.26 -2.62
C SER A 151 -21.07 3.08 -1.45
N MET A 152 -20.73 2.43 -0.35
CA MET A 152 -20.32 3.10 0.87
C MET A 152 -19.31 2.25 1.63
N MET A 153 -18.35 2.89 2.28
CA MET A 153 -17.42 2.19 3.15
C MET A 153 -16.95 3.05 4.32
N THR A 154 -16.47 2.38 5.35
CA THR A 154 -15.73 2.98 6.48
C THR A 154 -14.37 2.32 6.56
N LEU A 155 -13.32 3.12 6.68
CA LEU A 155 -11.95 2.65 6.85
C LEU A 155 -11.28 3.37 8.00
N SER A 156 -10.76 2.60 8.95
CA SER A 156 -9.97 3.09 10.08
C SER A 156 -8.80 2.14 10.32
N ALA A 157 -7.79 2.18 9.43
CA ALA A 157 -6.76 1.15 9.42
C ALA A 157 -5.36 1.65 9.06
N VAL A 158 -5.24 2.65 8.19
CA VAL A 158 -4.00 3.12 7.60
C VAL A 158 -4.04 4.62 7.38
N HIS A 159 -2.88 5.27 7.27
CA HIS A 159 -2.84 6.72 7.13
C HIS A 159 -3.14 7.21 5.71
N ASP A 160 -3.74 8.34 5.62
CA ASP A 160 -4.04 9.25 4.50
C ASP A 160 -4.04 8.63 3.09
N TYR A 161 -2.94 8.73 2.34
CA TYR A 161 -2.84 8.27 0.95
C TYR A 161 -3.01 6.74 0.80
N HIS A 162 -2.60 5.96 1.77
CA HIS A 162 -2.87 4.52 1.81
C HIS A 162 -4.38 4.25 1.98
N GLY A 163 -5.04 5.04 2.82
CA GLY A 163 -6.50 4.99 2.96
C GLY A 163 -7.21 5.32 1.66
N ALA A 164 -6.78 6.39 0.98
CA ALA A 164 -7.32 6.77 -0.32
C ALA A 164 -7.17 5.67 -1.38
N SER A 165 -6.02 5.00 -1.42
CA SER A 165 -5.77 3.86 -2.32
C SER A 165 -6.76 2.73 -2.09
N ILE A 166 -6.94 2.29 -0.85
CA ILE A 166 -7.88 1.21 -0.49
C ILE A 166 -9.32 1.62 -0.81
N ILE A 167 -9.73 2.83 -0.44
CA ILE A 167 -11.08 3.34 -0.67
C ILE A 167 -11.41 3.35 -2.16
N ARG A 168 -10.56 3.94 -2.98
CA ARG A 168 -10.81 4.02 -4.43
C ARG A 168 -10.89 2.65 -5.07
N ARG A 169 -10.07 1.71 -4.62
CA ARG A 169 -10.07 0.33 -5.10
C ARG A 169 -11.33 -0.43 -4.68
N MET A 170 -11.73 -0.34 -3.41
CA MET A 170 -12.91 -1.04 -2.90
C MET A 170 -14.22 -0.53 -3.52
N LEU A 171 -14.34 0.79 -3.68
CA LEU A 171 -15.52 1.42 -4.27
C LEU A 171 -15.49 1.45 -5.79
N GLY A 172 -14.33 1.16 -6.42
CA GLY A 172 -14.20 1.19 -7.88
C GLY A 172 -14.33 2.58 -8.47
N THR A 173 -13.93 3.63 -7.74
CA THR A 173 -14.09 5.03 -8.17
C THR A 173 -13.02 5.49 -9.15
N GLY A 174 -11.93 4.74 -9.29
CA GLY A 174 -10.84 5.10 -10.19
C GLY A 174 -10.26 6.49 -9.91
N LEU A 175 -10.16 7.30 -10.94
CA LEU A 175 -9.60 8.66 -10.89
C LEU A 175 -10.69 9.75 -10.86
N GLN A 176 -11.91 9.41 -10.47
CA GLN A 176 -13.00 10.38 -10.33
C GLN A 176 -12.64 11.52 -9.39
N ASN A 177 -13.22 12.68 -9.65
CA ASN A 177 -13.18 13.79 -8.71
C ASN A 177 -13.95 13.46 -7.44
N MET A 178 -13.57 14.10 -6.36
CA MET A 178 -14.15 13.93 -5.04
C MET A 178 -14.28 15.25 -4.30
N THR A 179 -15.24 15.29 -3.38
CA THR A 179 -15.36 16.34 -2.38
C THR A 179 -14.89 15.80 -1.05
N VAL A 180 -13.99 16.51 -0.39
CA VAL A 180 -13.34 16.08 0.85
C VAL A 180 -13.71 17.02 2.00
N TYR A 181 -14.14 16.43 3.12
CA TYR A 181 -14.38 17.12 4.38
C TYR A 181 -13.47 16.50 5.44
N GLY A 182 -12.95 17.32 6.35
CA GLY A 182 -12.08 16.79 7.39
C GLY A 182 -12.07 17.58 8.66
N LYS A 183 -11.80 16.90 9.77
CA LYS A 183 -11.57 17.49 11.09
C LYS A 183 -10.66 16.58 11.92
N GLU A 184 -9.83 17.20 12.74
CA GLU A 184 -8.99 16.50 13.72
C GLU A 184 -9.61 16.57 15.12
N TYR A 185 -9.41 15.47 15.86
CA TYR A 185 -9.91 15.32 17.23
C TYR A 185 -8.77 14.85 18.13
N PRO A 186 -8.37 15.66 19.12
CA PRO A 186 -7.37 15.25 20.10
C PRO A 186 -7.97 14.25 21.08
N PHE A 187 -7.14 13.34 21.57
CA PHE A 187 -7.48 12.39 22.63
C PHE A 187 -6.22 11.95 23.38
N THR A 188 -6.42 11.46 24.60
CA THR A 188 -5.37 10.89 25.44
C THR A 188 -5.53 9.38 25.50
N LEU A 189 -4.42 8.65 25.46
CA LEU A 189 -4.43 7.21 25.73
C LEU A 189 -3.18 6.78 26.48
N MET A 190 -3.29 5.63 27.15
CA MET A 190 -2.14 4.91 27.70
C MET A 190 -1.42 4.19 26.54
N GLU A 191 -0.12 4.38 26.41
CA GLU A 191 0.69 3.68 25.43
C GLU A 191 0.89 2.22 25.83
N THR A 192 0.78 1.31 24.89
CA THR A 192 0.90 -0.13 25.11
C THR A 192 1.99 -0.79 24.29
N ASP A 193 2.35 -0.22 23.14
CA ASP A 193 3.33 -0.77 22.23
C ASP A 193 3.93 0.30 21.32
N SER A 194 5.09 -0.02 20.74
CA SER A 194 5.82 0.82 19.79
C SER A 194 6.58 -0.07 18.78
N ARG A 195 7.30 0.56 17.85
CA ARG A 195 8.23 -0.17 16.95
C ARG A 195 9.35 -0.89 17.71
N ASP A 196 9.67 -0.40 18.90
CA ASP A 196 10.74 -0.94 19.74
C ASP A 196 10.26 -1.99 20.75
N GLY A 197 8.94 -2.28 20.76
CA GLY A 197 8.32 -3.29 21.61
C GLY A 197 7.31 -2.73 22.60
N ALA A 198 6.87 -3.60 23.52
CA ALA A 198 5.84 -3.33 24.50
C ALA A 198 6.21 -2.20 25.46
N ILE A 199 5.23 -1.37 25.81
CA ILE A 199 5.31 -0.29 26.77
C ILE A 199 4.45 -0.67 27.97
N THR A 200 5.07 -0.78 29.15
CA THR A 200 4.43 -1.30 30.37
C THR A 200 4.50 -0.36 31.56
N ASP A 201 5.00 0.85 31.38
CA ASP A 201 5.20 1.83 32.45
C ASP A 201 3.97 2.71 32.76
N GLY A 202 2.86 2.52 32.02
CA GLY A 202 1.62 3.27 32.22
C GLY A 202 1.65 4.70 31.70
N ARG A 203 2.64 5.04 30.86
CA ARG A 203 2.74 6.40 30.29
C ARG A 203 1.51 6.73 29.44
N MET A 204 1.10 8.00 29.55
CA MET A 204 0.03 8.56 28.72
C MET A 204 0.62 9.41 27.62
N SER A 205 -0.08 9.50 26.50
CA SER A 205 0.26 10.43 25.42
C SER A 205 -0.97 11.09 24.81
N GLU A 206 -0.78 12.33 24.39
CA GLU A 206 -1.75 13.05 23.58
C GLU A 206 -1.58 12.64 22.12
N ARG A 207 -2.70 12.33 21.47
CA ARG A 207 -2.77 11.90 20.07
C ARG A 207 -3.88 12.64 19.35
N THR A 208 -3.87 12.58 18.03
CA THR A 208 -4.89 13.16 17.19
C THR A 208 -5.45 12.11 16.24
N ARG A 209 -6.78 12.09 16.10
CA ARG A 209 -7.49 11.30 15.11
C ARG A 209 -7.99 12.22 14.02
N ARG A 210 -7.64 11.90 12.77
CA ARG A 210 -8.21 12.54 11.58
C ARG A 210 -9.50 11.85 11.20
N ARG A 211 -10.52 12.62 10.92
CA ARG A 211 -11.78 12.11 10.41
C ARG A 211 -12.13 12.82 9.12
N ILE A 212 -12.27 12.03 8.04
CA ILE A 212 -12.40 12.52 6.67
C ILE A 212 -13.62 11.87 6.03
N THR A 213 -14.36 12.65 5.26
CA THR A 213 -15.41 12.12 4.37
C THR A 213 -15.00 12.38 2.93
N PHE A 214 -15.07 11.34 2.10
CA PHE A 214 -14.90 11.44 0.65
C PHE A 214 -16.25 11.20 -0.02
N GLU A 215 -16.70 12.16 -0.83
CA GLU A 215 -17.86 12.04 -1.68
C GLU A 215 -17.41 12.04 -3.14
N PHE A 216 -17.61 10.93 -3.85
CA PHE A 216 -17.20 10.78 -5.26
C PHE A 216 -18.28 11.24 -6.22
N GLU A 217 -17.91 11.56 -7.46
CA GLU A 217 -18.83 12.07 -8.50
C GLU A 217 -20.00 11.14 -8.78
N ASP A 218 -19.82 9.81 -8.70
CA ASP A 218 -20.86 8.82 -8.90
C ASP A 218 -21.78 8.61 -7.68
N GLY A 219 -21.59 9.40 -6.63
CA GLY A 219 -22.37 9.34 -5.39
C GLY A 219 -21.86 8.35 -4.35
N LYS A 220 -20.82 7.57 -4.66
CA LYS A 220 -20.19 6.70 -3.68
C LYS A 220 -19.51 7.51 -2.59
N THR A 221 -19.54 7.01 -1.35
CA THR A 221 -19.08 7.76 -0.17
C THR A 221 -18.18 6.89 0.70
N ALA A 222 -17.12 7.47 1.21
CA ALA A 222 -16.26 6.81 2.19
C ALA A 222 -16.11 7.67 3.45
N PHE A 223 -16.19 7.01 4.59
CA PHE A 223 -15.87 7.55 5.90
C PHE A 223 -14.51 6.99 6.31
N TYR A 224 -13.56 7.89 6.48
CA TYR A 224 -12.19 7.52 6.82
C TYR A 224 -11.82 8.19 8.14
N ASP A 225 -11.26 7.44 9.05
CA ASP A 225 -10.58 8.00 10.20
C ASP A 225 -9.29 7.24 10.51
N PHE A 226 -8.34 7.92 11.11
CA PHE A 226 -7.08 7.30 11.50
C PHE A 226 -6.33 8.11 12.55
N SER A 227 -5.68 7.38 13.44
CA SER A 227 -4.61 7.89 14.28
C SER A 227 -3.42 6.93 14.20
N SER A 228 -2.21 7.46 14.06
CA SER A 228 -0.98 6.65 13.89
C SER A 228 -0.77 5.63 15.03
N VAL A 229 -1.36 5.86 16.19
CA VAL A 229 -1.33 4.93 17.33
C VAL A 229 -1.97 3.57 16.98
N GLN A 230 -2.88 3.51 16.01
CA GLN A 230 -3.53 2.26 15.58
C GLN A 230 -2.55 1.25 14.95
N TYR A 231 -1.37 1.68 14.54
CA TYR A 231 -0.34 0.78 14.03
C TYR A 231 0.26 -0.12 15.12
N HIS A 232 0.31 0.34 16.34
CA HIS A 232 1.04 -0.33 17.42
C HIS A 232 0.21 -0.58 18.68
N SER A 233 -0.81 0.25 18.95
CA SER A 233 -1.56 0.15 20.20
C SER A 233 -2.39 -1.15 20.29
N TYR A 234 -2.22 -1.88 21.39
CA TYR A 234 -3.04 -3.04 21.71
C TYR A 234 -4.51 -2.67 21.99
N ILE A 235 -4.77 -1.45 22.45
CA ILE A 235 -6.11 -0.96 22.83
C ILE A 235 -6.76 -0.08 21.76
N ARG A 236 -6.25 -0.10 20.52
CA ARG A 236 -6.87 0.56 19.36
C ARG A 236 -6.86 -0.41 18.19
N SER A 237 -8.05 -0.85 17.78
CA SER A 237 -8.22 -1.74 16.64
C SER A 237 -8.21 -1.00 15.31
N ARG A 238 -7.99 -1.76 14.24
CA ARG A 238 -8.22 -1.34 12.86
C ARG A 238 -9.58 -1.85 12.40
N HIS A 239 -10.19 -1.16 11.45
CA HIS A 239 -11.55 -1.49 10.99
C HIS A 239 -11.74 -1.20 9.51
N LEU A 240 -12.43 -2.12 8.84
CA LEU A 240 -12.88 -2.01 7.46
C LEU A 240 -14.34 -2.45 7.38
N ASN A 241 -15.19 -1.60 6.80
CA ASN A 241 -16.56 -1.95 6.47
C ASN A 241 -16.85 -1.51 5.04
N VAL A 242 -17.38 -2.41 4.22
CA VAL A 242 -17.79 -2.10 2.84
C VAL A 242 -19.25 -2.54 2.68
N GLN A 243 -20.08 -1.64 2.18
CA GLN A 243 -21.51 -1.86 2.00
C GLN A 243 -21.91 -1.74 0.53
N GLY A 244 -22.71 -2.69 0.09
CA GLY A 244 -23.30 -2.71 -1.23
C GLY A 244 -24.79 -3.04 -1.16
N ILE A 245 -25.45 -3.13 -2.32
CA ILE A 245 -26.90 -3.34 -2.42
C ILE A 245 -27.34 -4.66 -1.79
N THR A 246 -26.52 -5.71 -1.92
CA THR A 246 -26.91 -7.07 -1.51
C THR A 246 -26.07 -7.63 -0.38
N GLY A 247 -25.16 -6.84 0.20
CA GLY A 247 -24.32 -7.34 1.29
C GLY A 247 -23.40 -6.31 1.90
N GLU A 248 -22.73 -6.77 2.94
CA GLU A 248 -21.77 -6.02 3.74
C GLU A 248 -20.58 -6.90 4.06
N LEU A 249 -19.39 -6.33 3.92
CA LEU A 249 -18.17 -6.86 4.51
C LEU A 249 -17.84 -6.04 5.76
N ASN A 250 -17.76 -6.68 6.91
CA ASN A 250 -17.35 -6.05 8.17
C ASN A 250 -16.15 -6.79 8.73
N ASP A 251 -14.97 -6.20 8.60
CA ASP A 251 -13.67 -6.81 8.91
C ASP A 251 -13.48 -8.16 8.19
N TRP A 252 -13.75 -9.27 8.86
CA TRP A 252 -13.60 -10.63 8.32
C TRP A 252 -14.93 -11.33 8.02
N THR A 253 -16.07 -10.69 8.30
CA THR A 253 -17.40 -11.28 8.16
C THR A 253 -18.13 -10.69 6.98
N VAL A 254 -18.64 -11.55 6.13
CA VAL A 254 -19.46 -11.19 4.96
C VAL A 254 -20.90 -11.59 5.23
N ARG A 255 -21.81 -10.62 5.23
CA ARG A 255 -23.25 -10.83 5.28
C ARG A 255 -23.83 -10.43 3.95
N TYR A 256 -24.60 -11.31 3.33
CA TYR A 256 -25.15 -11.06 2.00
C TYR A 256 -26.49 -11.78 1.80
N VAL A 257 -27.16 -11.38 0.75
CA VAL A 257 -28.44 -11.99 0.33
C VAL A 257 -28.18 -12.87 -0.87
N LYS A 258 -28.52 -14.17 -0.75
CA LYS A 258 -28.44 -15.13 -1.83
C LYS A 258 -29.83 -15.28 -2.48
N GLU A 259 -29.88 -15.10 -3.80
CA GLU A 259 -31.08 -15.39 -4.57
C GLU A 259 -31.21 -16.89 -4.81
N GLU A 260 -32.40 -17.42 -4.54
CA GLU A 260 -32.80 -18.77 -4.92
C GLU A 260 -34.00 -18.70 -5.87
N VAL A 261 -33.87 -19.34 -7.01
CA VAL A 261 -34.96 -19.48 -7.97
C VAL A 261 -35.72 -20.77 -7.68
N GLN A 262 -37.00 -20.68 -7.41
CA GLN A 262 -37.92 -21.79 -7.16
C GLN A 262 -39.07 -21.76 -8.17
N PRO A 263 -39.78 -22.87 -8.39
CA PRO A 263 -40.95 -22.87 -9.28
C PRO A 263 -42.03 -21.85 -8.90
N SER A 264 -42.12 -21.53 -7.60
CA SER A 264 -43.07 -20.53 -7.05
C SER A 264 -42.59 -19.08 -7.14
N GLY A 265 -41.38 -18.83 -7.63
CA GLY A 265 -40.76 -17.50 -7.74
C GLY A 265 -39.34 -17.40 -7.15
N ARG A 266 -38.92 -16.18 -6.93
CA ARG A 266 -37.58 -15.89 -6.36
C ARG A 266 -37.68 -15.73 -4.85
N ARG A 267 -36.69 -16.23 -4.15
CA ARG A 267 -36.49 -15.99 -2.71
C ARG A 267 -35.09 -15.40 -2.49
N PHE A 268 -35.00 -14.56 -1.48
CA PHE A 268 -33.73 -13.94 -1.06
C PHE A 268 -33.41 -14.37 0.37
N LEU A 269 -32.37 -15.11 0.53
CA LEU A 269 -31.98 -15.72 1.81
C LEU A 269 -30.77 -14.99 2.42
N PRO A 270 -30.87 -14.63 3.71
CA PRO A 270 -29.72 -14.05 4.41
C PRO A 270 -28.62 -15.11 4.63
N MET A 271 -27.39 -14.76 4.31
CA MET A 271 -26.21 -15.58 4.46
C MET A 271 -25.15 -14.85 5.29
N GLU A 272 -24.43 -15.59 6.10
CA GLU A 272 -23.27 -15.08 6.82
C GLU A 272 -22.11 -16.05 6.72
N GLN A 273 -20.94 -15.54 6.37
CA GLN A 273 -19.70 -16.31 6.34
C GLN A 273 -18.56 -15.46 6.92
N THR A 274 -17.68 -16.10 7.67
CA THR A 274 -16.45 -15.47 8.18
C THR A 274 -15.25 -16.03 7.44
N MET A 275 -14.34 -15.15 7.03
CA MET A 275 -13.11 -15.57 6.37
C MET A 275 -12.24 -16.40 7.31
N SER A 276 -11.67 -17.49 6.79
CA SER A 276 -10.65 -18.27 7.46
C SER A 276 -9.27 -17.87 6.97
N VAL A 277 -8.32 -17.77 7.89
CA VAL A 277 -6.95 -17.34 7.61
C VAL A 277 -5.99 -18.44 7.98
N GLU A 278 -5.29 -18.97 6.98
CA GLU A 278 -4.19 -19.91 7.19
C GLU A 278 -2.88 -19.12 7.32
N ARG A 279 -2.17 -19.34 8.44
CA ARG A 279 -0.91 -18.65 8.76
C ARG A 279 0.25 -19.64 8.80
N ASN A 280 1.48 -19.11 8.67
CA ASN A 280 2.70 -19.86 8.93
C ASN A 280 2.82 -20.21 10.43
N ALA A 281 3.79 -21.06 10.77
CA ALA A 281 3.99 -21.56 12.14
C ALA A 281 4.22 -20.44 13.17
N SER A 282 4.87 -19.34 12.80
CA SER A 282 5.08 -18.18 13.69
C SER A 282 3.85 -17.29 13.83
N GLY A 283 2.83 -17.46 12.99
CA GLY A 283 1.64 -16.63 12.94
C GLY A 283 1.85 -15.27 12.28
N SER A 284 3.07 -14.94 11.85
CA SER A 284 3.42 -13.63 11.30
C SER A 284 3.00 -13.44 9.84
N GLY A 285 2.96 -14.51 9.06
CA GLY A 285 2.64 -14.47 7.64
C GLY A 285 1.35 -15.19 7.30
N ILE A 286 0.66 -14.70 6.28
CA ILE A 286 -0.57 -15.30 5.76
C ILE A 286 -0.25 -16.14 4.52
N ILE A 287 -0.67 -17.40 4.54
CA ILE A 287 -0.54 -18.34 3.43
C ILE A 287 -1.76 -18.24 2.53
N ARG A 288 -2.95 -18.25 3.11
CA ARG A 288 -4.24 -18.28 2.40
C ARG A 288 -5.33 -17.60 3.19
N VAL A 289 -6.28 -16.98 2.46
CA VAL A 289 -7.55 -16.52 3.02
C VAL A 289 -8.67 -17.14 2.21
N SER A 290 -9.66 -17.73 2.87
CA SER A 290 -10.78 -18.41 2.24
C SER A 290 -12.11 -17.95 2.81
N LEU A 291 -13.16 -18.02 2.00
CA LEU A 291 -14.54 -17.81 2.40
C LEU A 291 -15.33 -19.08 2.04
N GLY A 292 -15.64 -19.92 3.04
CA GLY A 292 -16.12 -21.27 2.79
C GLY A 292 -15.08 -22.08 2.01
N GLU A 293 -15.47 -22.63 0.87
CA GLU A 293 -14.59 -23.39 -0.02
C GLU A 293 -13.84 -22.50 -1.03
N GLU A 294 -14.22 -21.23 -1.15
CA GLU A 294 -13.59 -20.30 -2.09
C GLU A 294 -12.31 -19.71 -1.55
N GLN A 295 -11.24 -19.83 -2.33
CA GLN A 295 -9.98 -19.16 -2.03
C GLN A 295 -10.04 -17.70 -2.50
N LEU A 296 -9.96 -16.76 -1.55
CA LEU A 296 -9.95 -15.33 -1.84
C LEU A 296 -8.51 -14.83 -2.10
N TYR A 297 -7.54 -15.41 -1.42
CA TYR A 297 -6.14 -15.05 -1.52
C TYR A 297 -5.25 -16.27 -1.29
N VAL A 298 -4.23 -16.41 -2.12
CA VAL A 298 -3.12 -17.34 -1.93
C VAL A 298 -1.82 -16.55 -2.03
N ASN A 299 -0.94 -16.74 -1.05
CA ASN A 299 0.38 -16.10 -1.07
C ASN A 299 1.15 -16.52 -2.33
N PRO A 300 1.52 -15.56 -3.22
CA PRO A 300 2.12 -15.88 -4.51
C PRO A 300 3.48 -16.57 -4.37
N PHE A 301 4.22 -16.31 -3.32
CA PHE A 301 5.53 -16.93 -3.09
C PHE A 301 5.42 -18.38 -2.64
N VAL A 302 4.41 -18.68 -1.81
CA VAL A 302 4.06 -20.06 -1.47
C VAL A 302 3.58 -20.82 -2.71
N HIS A 303 2.76 -20.17 -3.53
CA HIS A 303 2.29 -20.73 -4.80
C HIS A 303 3.44 -21.05 -5.77
N MET A 304 4.51 -20.26 -5.75
CA MET A 304 5.74 -20.52 -6.51
C MET A 304 6.57 -21.66 -5.94
N GLY A 305 6.25 -22.17 -4.75
CA GLY A 305 7.01 -23.22 -4.06
C GLY A 305 8.11 -22.72 -3.13
N LEU A 306 8.17 -21.40 -2.87
CA LEU A 306 9.11 -20.84 -1.90
C LEU A 306 8.66 -21.15 -0.47
N LYS A 307 9.61 -21.48 0.40
CA LYS A 307 9.30 -21.99 1.75
C LYS A 307 9.04 -20.89 2.78
N GLN A 308 9.66 -19.74 2.62
CA GLN A 308 9.51 -18.63 3.57
C GLN A 308 8.22 -17.89 3.32
N VAL A 309 7.48 -17.59 4.40
CA VAL A 309 6.28 -16.76 4.40
C VAL A 309 6.59 -15.53 5.23
N LEU A 310 6.68 -14.39 4.56
CA LEU A 310 6.96 -13.10 5.20
C LEU A 310 5.69 -12.51 5.83
N PRO A 311 5.83 -11.59 6.79
CA PRO A 311 4.71 -10.76 7.27
C PRO A 311 3.99 -10.06 6.12
N GLN A 312 2.75 -9.60 6.36
CA GLN A 312 1.90 -9.02 5.31
C GLN A 312 2.57 -7.84 4.58
N ASP A 313 3.24 -6.96 5.32
CA ASP A 313 3.88 -5.77 4.73
C ASP A 313 5.01 -6.17 3.78
N GLU A 314 5.94 -7.01 4.23
CA GLU A 314 7.02 -7.49 3.37
C GLU A 314 6.51 -8.34 2.20
N THR A 315 5.49 -9.17 2.40
CA THR A 315 4.85 -9.92 1.32
C THR A 315 4.32 -8.97 0.24
N ALA A 316 3.62 -7.92 0.64
CA ALA A 316 3.07 -6.94 -0.29
C ALA A 316 4.16 -6.16 -1.04
N ILE A 317 5.21 -5.74 -0.36
CA ILE A 317 6.36 -5.08 -0.98
C ILE A 317 7.07 -6.03 -1.96
N ALA A 318 7.24 -7.30 -1.59
CA ALA A 318 7.84 -8.29 -2.48
C ALA A 318 7.03 -8.49 -3.77
N VAL A 319 5.70 -8.42 -3.70
CA VAL A 319 4.83 -8.44 -4.90
C VAL A 319 5.07 -7.21 -5.77
N LEU A 320 5.22 -6.01 -5.18
CA LEU A 320 5.59 -4.81 -5.95
C LEU A 320 6.94 -4.96 -6.64
N MET A 321 7.93 -5.53 -5.95
CA MET A 321 9.25 -5.79 -6.53
C MET A 321 9.17 -6.77 -7.70
N MET A 322 8.36 -7.84 -7.58
CA MET A 322 8.05 -8.74 -8.69
C MET A 322 7.36 -8.00 -9.84
N GLY A 323 6.48 -7.07 -9.53
CA GLY A 323 5.83 -6.22 -10.51
C GLY A 323 6.80 -5.36 -11.32
N MET A 324 7.94 -4.96 -10.74
CA MET A 324 8.98 -4.23 -11.48
C MET A 324 9.55 -5.05 -12.64
N ARG A 325 9.66 -6.36 -12.54
CA ARG A 325 10.07 -7.23 -13.66
C ARG A 325 9.13 -7.07 -14.85
N ARG A 326 7.84 -7.22 -14.62
CA ARG A 326 6.83 -7.09 -15.69
C ARG A 326 6.79 -5.68 -16.27
N TYR A 327 6.96 -4.68 -15.41
CA TYR A 327 7.04 -3.30 -15.84
C TYR A 327 8.26 -3.04 -16.74
N ILE A 328 9.43 -3.54 -16.38
CA ILE A 328 10.66 -3.37 -17.16
C ILE A 328 10.61 -4.15 -18.47
N GLU A 329 10.16 -5.40 -18.43
CA GLU A 329 10.17 -6.31 -19.57
C GLU A 329 8.98 -6.08 -20.53
N GLU A 330 7.81 -5.75 -20.02
CA GLU A 330 6.54 -5.75 -20.76
C GLU A 330 5.81 -4.39 -20.72
N GLY A 331 6.24 -3.44 -19.89
CA GLY A 331 5.56 -2.16 -19.69
C GLY A 331 4.28 -2.24 -18.86
N LEU A 332 4.03 -3.39 -18.19
CA LEU A 332 2.82 -3.61 -17.39
C LEU A 332 3.04 -3.14 -15.96
N GLU A 333 2.33 -2.10 -15.57
CA GLU A 333 2.40 -1.51 -14.24
C GLU A 333 1.68 -2.39 -13.19
N CYS A 334 2.32 -2.65 -12.06
CA CYS A 334 1.68 -3.34 -10.93
C CYS A 334 0.65 -2.44 -10.23
N TYR A 335 1.06 -1.22 -9.94
CA TYR A 335 0.20 -0.13 -9.48
C TYR A 335 0.45 1.06 -10.40
N PRO A 336 -0.50 1.41 -11.28
CA PRO A 336 -0.27 2.46 -12.26
C PRO A 336 0.22 3.76 -11.62
N LEU A 337 1.19 4.44 -12.24
CA LEU A 337 1.70 5.71 -11.71
C LEU A 337 0.56 6.70 -11.46
N ALA A 338 -0.41 6.76 -12.36
CA ALA A 338 -1.60 7.61 -12.19
C ALA A 338 -2.32 7.37 -10.86
N GLU A 339 -2.43 6.12 -10.42
CA GLU A 339 -3.05 5.77 -9.14
C GLU A 339 -2.21 6.27 -7.95
N GLY A 340 -0.89 6.07 -7.99
CA GLY A 340 0.01 6.57 -6.95
C GLY A 340 0.02 8.09 -6.84
N LEU A 341 -0.06 8.78 -7.97
CA LEU A 341 -0.16 10.24 -8.01
C LEU A 341 -1.53 10.72 -7.48
N GLN A 342 -2.61 10.01 -7.79
CA GLN A 342 -3.94 10.32 -7.28
C GLN A 342 -4.00 10.15 -5.75
N ASP A 343 -3.36 9.15 -5.20
CA ASP A 343 -3.28 8.95 -3.75
C ASP A 343 -2.53 10.09 -3.05
N ALA A 344 -1.41 10.50 -3.60
CA ALA A 344 -0.66 11.66 -3.09
C ALA A 344 -1.46 12.96 -3.23
N TYR A 345 -2.21 13.12 -4.30
CA TYR A 345 -3.14 14.25 -4.45
C TYR A 345 -4.25 14.22 -3.40
N ALA A 346 -4.80 13.05 -3.08
CA ALA A 346 -5.77 12.92 -2.00
C ALA A 346 -5.21 13.39 -0.64
N LEU A 347 -3.93 13.12 -0.35
CA LEU A 347 -3.28 13.67 0.86
C LEU A 347 -3.26 15.19 0.86
N ILE A 348 -2.99 15.84 -0.26
CA ILE A 348 -3.02 17.30 -0.39
C ILE A 348 -4.41 17.82 -0.06
N LEU A 349 -5.47 17.21 -0.62
CA LEU A 349 -6.86 17.56 -0.37
C LEU A 349 -7.28 17.35 1.10
N ILE A 350 -6.85 16.25 1.71
CA ILE A 350 -7.08 15.97 3.13
C ILE A 350 -6.47 17.09 3.98
N ASN A 351 -5.22 17.45 3.73
CA ASN A 351 -4.53 18.50 4.48
C ASN A 351 -5.23 19.87 4.32
N GLU A 352 -5.74 20.17 3.13
CA GLU A 352 -6.55 21.39 2.92
C GLU A 352 -7.86 21.34 3.70
N ALA A 353 -8.58 20.23 3.65
CA ALA A 353 -9.85 20.05 4.36
C ALA A 353 -9.67 20.21 5.89
N LEU A 354 -8.57 19.71 6.43
CA LEU A 354 -8.25 19.84 7.86
C LEU A 354 -7.96 21.28 8.30
N LYS A 355 -7.50 22.15 7.39
CA LYS A 355 -7.30 23.58 7.66
C LYS A 355 -8.61 24.35 7.79
N SER A 356 -9.69 23.87 7.19
CA SER A 356 -11.00 24.52 7.16
C SER A 356 -12.12 23.53 7.48
N PRO A 357 -12.21 23.03 8.74
CA PRO A 357 -13.23 22.07 9.13
C PRO A 357 -14.65 22.53 8.78
N GLY A 358 -15.45 21.60 8.24
CA GLY A 358 -16.83 21.87 7.81
C GLY A 358 -16.96 22.52 6.43
N ARG A 359 -15.86 22.87 5.77
CA ARG A 359 -15.88 23.37 4.40
C ARG A 359 -15.48 22.30 3.42
N PRO A 360 -16.19 22.15 2.30
CA PRO A 360 -15.82 21.19 1.26
C PRO A 360 -14.54 21.63 0.54
N VAL A 361 -13.66 20.67 0.28
CA VAL A 361 -12.54 20.81 -0.64
C VAL A 361 -12.82 19.92 -1.84
N ARG A 362 -12.92 20.52 -3.02
CA ARG A 362 -13.20 19.77 -4.26
C ARG A 362 -11.93 19.53 -5.03
N SER A 363 -11.75 18.30 -5.51
CA SER A 363 -10.67 17.96 -6.41
C SER A 363 -10.94 18.50 -7.81
N GLU A 364 -9.86 18.67 -8.56
CA GLU A 364 -9.90 18.96 -9.98
C GLU A 364 -9.31 17.78 -10.75
N THR A 365 -9.80 17.56 -11.98
CA THR A 365 -9.27 16.51 -12.86
C THR A 365 -7.81 16.84 -13.18
N GLN A 366 -6.92 15.94 -12.81
CA GLN A 366 -5.49 16.11 -13.03
C GLN A 366 -5.04 15.55 -14.36
N ILE A 367 -3.85 15.94 -14.82
CA ILE A 367 -3.30 15.53 -16.12
C ILE A 367 -3.14 14.03 -16.28
N TRP A 368 -2.99 13.28 -15.18
CA TRP A 368 -2.91 11.81 -15.20
C TRP A 368 -4.28 11.11 -15.25
N ALA A 369 -5.36 11.85 -15.11
CA ALA A 369 -6.74 11.33 -15.14
C ALA A 369 -7.44 11.56 -16.49
N GLY A 370 -6.85 12.32 -17.38
CA GLY A 370 -7.44 12.75 -18.65
C GLY A 370 -7.03 11.92 -19.87
N ILE A 371 -6.83 10.61 -19.71
CA ILE A 371 -6.47 9.71 -20.83
C ILE A 371 -7.69 9.01 -21.38
#